data_e71c38a51dd78a7c3529c68ac03dfa19
#
_entry.id   e71c38a51dd78a7c3529c68ac03dfa19
#
_cell.length_a   1.000
_cell.length_b   1.000
_cell.length_c   1.000
_cell.angle_alpha   90.00
_cell.angle_beta   90.00
_cell.angle_gamma   90.00
#
_symmetry.space_group_name_H-M   'P 1'
#
loop_
_entity.id
_entity.type
_entity.pdbx_description
1 polymer ?
#
loop_
_entity_poly.entity_id
_entity_poly.type
_entity_poly.pdbx_seq_one_letter_code
_entity_poly.pdbx_strand_id
1 'polypeptide(L)'
;MNHRILVVEDNPANSELLCDWLEAQGYQPFAAENLEQALAAFKRLLPDAVLLNVQLGAEDGLSLARRIRQQPHLCHLPILAVTAHAMITDHQRVIQAGCNACIWKPVDFKLLRQHLDRWLRFAEKLEKPHIAPVRG
;
A
#
# COMPACT_ATOMS: atom_id res chain seq x y z
N MET A 1 -11.08 -12.08 8.74
CA MET A 1 -11.65 -11.13 7.80
C MET A 1 -10.70 -10.83 6.69
N ASN A 2 -11.25 -10.67 5.52
CA ASN A 2 -10.40 -10.44 4.35
C ASN A 2 -10.08 -8.97 4.23
N HIS A 3 -8.82 -8.63 4.35
CA HIS A 3 -8.38 -7.26 4.12
C HIS A 3 -8.33 -6.97 2.62
N ARG A 4 -8.70 -5.77 2.26
CA ARG A 4 -8.67 -5.31 0.87
C ARG A 4 -7.34 -4.64 0.59
N ILE A 5 -6.66 -5.11 -0.44
CA ILE A 5 -5.34 -4.59 -0.80
C ILE A 5 -5.42 -3.98 -2.20
N LEU A 6 -5.18 -2.70 -2.31
CA LEU A 6 -5.10 -2.04 -3.60
C LEU A 6 -3.70 -2.25 -4.16
N VAL A 7 -3.61 -2.82 -5.36
CA VAL A 7 -2.34 -3.06 -6.04
C VAL A 7 -2.23 -2.07 -7.19
N VAL A 8 -1.31 -1.11 -7.06
CA VAL A 8 -1.09 -0.08 -8.07
C VAL A 8 0.16 -0.45 -8.85
N GLU A 9 -0.02 -1.00 -10.03
CA GLU A 9 1.05 -1.58 -10.84
C GLU A 9 0.67 -1.49 -12.31
N ASP A 10 1.53 -0.90 -13.14
CA ASP A 10 1.24 -0.70 -14.56
C ASP A 10 1.54 -1.93 -15.43
N ASN A 11 2.36 -2.85 -14.96
CA ASN A 11 2.68 -4.06 -15.72
C ASN A 11 1.66 -5.14 -15.40
N PRO A 12 0.88 -5.60 -16.42
CA PRO A 12 -0.19 -6.57 -16.14
C PRO A 12 0.29 -7.88 -15.55
N ALA A 13 1.46 -8.37 -15.98
CA ALA A 13 1.99 -9.63 -15.47
C ALA A 13 2.37 -9.51 -14.00
N ASN A 14 3.00 -8.40 -13.61
CA ASN A 14 3.35 -8.17 -12.21
C ASN A 14 2.11 -7.98 -11.35
N SER A 15 1.12 -7.27 -11.87
CA SER A 15 -0.14 -7.06 -11.16
C SER A 15 -0.85 -8.39 -10.92
N GLU A 16 -0.92 -9.24 -11.95
CA GLU A 16 -1.57 -10.53 -11.85
C GLU A 16 -0.85 -11.41 -10.82
N LEU A 17 0.47 -11.44 -10.86
CA LEU A 17 1.25 -12.24 -9.92
C LEU A 17 0.99 -11.80 -8.48
N LEU A 18 1.00 -10.51 -8.22
CA LEU A 18 0.74 -9.97 -6.88
C LEU A 18 -0.69 -10.28 -6.44
N CYS A 19 -1.66 -10.09 -7.31
CA CYS A 19 -3.05 -10.34 -6.98
C CYS A 19 -3.30 -11.82 -6.69
N ASP A 20 -2.73 -12.71 -7.51
CA ASP A 20 -2.88 -14.15 -7.29
C ASP A 20 -2.29 -14.57 -5.96
N TRP A 21 -1.10 -14.04 -5.65
CA TRP A 21 -0.47 -14.36 -4.37
C TRP A 21 -1.29 -13.83 -3.20
N LEU A 22 -1.81 -12.61 -3.31
CA LEU A 22 -2.63 -12.02 -2.25
C LEU A 22 -3.89 -12.83 -2.00
N GLU A 23 -4.56 -13.25 -3.07
CA GLU A 23 -5.74 -14.09 -2.93
C GLU A 23 -5.42 -15.41 -2.24
N ALA A 24 -4.30 -16.02 -2.59
CA ALA A 24 -3.87 -17.26 -1.96
C ALA A 24 -3.60 -17.09 -0.46
N GLN A 25 -3.25 -15.87 -0.04
CA GLN A 25 -3.02 -15.57 1.37
C GLN A 25 -4.29 -15.16 2.12
N GLY A 26 -5.42 -15.09 1.43
CA GLY A 26 -6.68 -14.72 2.06
C GLY A 26 -7.04 -13.25 1.98
N TYR A 27 -6.29 -12.46 1.25
CA TYR A 27 -6.61 -11.05 1.03
C TYR A 27 -7.54 -10.88 -0.16
N GLN A 28 -8.17 -9.72 -0.26
CA GLN A 28 -8.97 -9.34 -1.42
C GLN A 28 -8.21 -8.27 -2.21
N PRO A 29 -7.49 -8.63 -3.26
CA PRO A 29 -6.78 -7.64 -4.05
C PRO A 29 -7.70 -6.99 -5.06
N PHE A 30 -7.43 -5.73 -5.39
CA PHE A 30 -8.00 -5.09 -6.56
C PHE A 30 -6.93 -4.22 -7.18
N ALA A 31 -6.90 -4.19 -8.50
CA ALA A 31 -5.80 -3.64 -9.25
C ALA A 31 -6.11 -2.28 -9.84
N ALA A 32 -5.10 -1.41 -9.90
CA ALA A 32 -5.14 -0.16 -10.64
C ALA A 32 -3.85 -0.06 -11.44
N GLU A 33 -3.96 0.39 -12.69
CA GLU A 33 -2.81 0.44 -13.58
C GLU A 33 -2.10 1.79 -13.56
N ASN A 34 -2.76 2.81 -13.05
CA ASN A 34 -2.23 4.17 -13.04
C ASN A 34 -2.85 4.97 -11.89
N LEU A 35 -2.43 6.22 -11.76
CA LEU A 35 -2.91 7.08 -10.68
C LEU A 35 -4.40 7.35 -10.77
N GLU A 36 -4.91 7.55 -11.97
CA GLU A 36 -6.33 7.84 -12.15
C GLU A 36 -7.18 6.68 -11.66
N GLN A 37 -6.83 5.46 -12.04
CA GLN A 37 -7.54 4.27 -11.59
C GLN A 37 -7.43 4.07 -10.10
N ALA A 38 -6.26 4.35 -9.53
CA ALA A 38 -6.05 4.22 -8.09
C ALA A 38 -6.95 5.20 -7.33
N LEU A 39 -7.01 6.45 -7.78
CA LEU A 39 -7.86 7.45 -7.14
C LEU A 39 -9.34 7.10 -7.27
N ALA A 40 -9.74 6.58 -8.43
CA ALA A 40 -11.11 6.11 -8.62
C ALA A 40 -11.46 4.96 -7.68
N ALA A 41 -10.50 4.07 -7.45
CA ALA A 41 -10.70 2.95 -6.54
C ALA A 41 -10.95 3.42 -5.12
N PHE A 42 -10.26 4.46 -4.67
CA PHE A 42 -10.48 5.01 -3.33
C PHE A 42 -11.90 5.55 -3.14
N LYS A 43 -12.50 6.06 -4.20
CA LYS A 43 -13.87 6.58 -4.11
C LYS A 43 -14.90 5.48 -3.99
N ARG A 44 -14.60 4.30 -4.54
CA ARG A 44 -15.55 3.20 -4.52
C ARG A 44 -15.36 2.28 -3.33
N LEU A 45 -14.12 2.05 -2.96
CA LEU A 45 -13.80 1.00 -2.00
C LEU A 45 -12.53 1.36 -1.28
N LEU A 46 -12.64 1.71 -0.02
CA LEU A 46 -11.46 2.08 0.76
C LEU A 46 -10.62 0.84 1.05
N PRO A 47 -9.35 0.81 0.63
CA PRO A 47 -8.50 -0.33 0.92
C PRO A 47 -8.00 -0.32 2.36
N ASP A 48 -7.56 -1.49 2.83
CA ASP A 48 -6.91 -1.61 4.14
C ASP A 48 -5.41 -1.38 4.03
N ALA A 49 -4.85 -1.57 2.85
CA ALA A 49 -3.45 -1.28 2.56
C ALA A 49 -3.26 -1.09 1.06
N VAL A 50 -2.17 -0.45 0.68
CA VAL A 50 -1.82 -0.20 -0.71
C VAL A 50 -0.44 -0.77 -0.99
N LEU A 51 -0.31 -1.56 -2.06
CA LEU A 51 0.98 -1.93 -2.64
C LEU A 51 1.18 -1.01 -3.82
N LEU A 52 2.20 -0.18 -3.78
CA LEU A 52 2.39 0.90 -4.72
C LEU A 52 3.69 0.75 -5.48
N ASN A 53 3.61 0.50 -6.79
CA ASN A 53 4.79 0.52 -7.63
C ASN A 53 5.23 1.98 -7.78
N VAL A 54 6.47 2.27 -7.43
CA VAL A 54 6.98 3.63 -7.47
C VAL A 54 7.03 4.17 -8.89
N GLN A 55 7.37 3.31 -9.85
CA GLN A 55 7.40 3.73 -11.25
C GLN A 55 6.18 3.20 -11.98
N LEU A 56 5.27 4.10 -12.33
CA LEU A 56 4.04 3.75 -13.04
C LEU A 56 4.12 4.32 -14.47
N GLY A 57 4.84 3.63 -15.35
CA GLY A 57 5.08 4.14 -16.68
C GLY A 57 5.79 5.49 -16.59
N ALA A 58 5.16 6.54 -17.11
CA ALA A 58 5.71 7.89 -17.03
C ALA A 58 5.32 8.61 -15.73
N GLU A 59 4.44 8.02 -14.91
CA GLU A 59 3.96 8.65 -13.69
C GLU A 59 4.82 8.29 -12.48
N ASP A 60 4.88 9.22 -11.53
CA ASP A 60 5.58 8.97 -10.27
C ASP A 60 4.56 8.41 -9.26
N GLY A 61 4.68 7.12 -8.95
CA GLY A 61 3.77 6.48 -7.99
C GLY A 61 3.77 7.14 -6.63
N LEU A 62 4.88 7.76 -6.23
CA LEU A 62 4.97 8.41 -4.92
C LEU A 62 4.02 9.61 -4.79
N SER A 63 3.58 10.17 -5.92
CA SER A 63 2.58 11.23 -5.88
C SER A 63 1.28 10.74 -5.27
N LEU A 64 0.93 9.48 -5.47
CA LEU A 64 -0.26 8.90 -4.85
C LEU A 64 -0.09 8.83 -3.32
N ALA A 65 1.08 8.41 -2.86
CA ALA A 65 1.35 8.35 -1.42
C ALA A 65 1.19 9.74 -0.78
N ARG A 66 1.73 10.77 -1.42
CA ARG A 66 1.62 12.13 -0.91
C ARG A 66 0.16 12.57 -0.84
N ARG A 67 -0.63 12.25 -1.88
CA ARG A 67 -2.04 12.62 -1.91
C ARG A 67 -2.83 11.91 -0.82
N ILE A 68 -2.53 10.63 -0.59
CA ILE A 68 -3.18 9.86 0.46
C ILE A 68 -2.88 10.52 1.82
N ARG A 69 -1.65 10.87 2.07
CA ARG A 69 -1.25 11.45 3.37
C ARG A 69 -1.81 12.85 3.60
N GLN A 70 -2.26 13.53 2.56
CA GLN A 70 -2.92 14.83 2.70
C GLN A 70 -4.35 14.70 3.21
N GLN A 71 -4.92 13.50 3.18
CA GLN A 71 -6.27 13.25 3.66
C GLN A 71 -6.22 12.81 5.12
N PRO A 72 -6.76 13.57 6.07
CA PRO A 72 -6.63 13.22 7.49
C PRO A 72 -7.18 11.84 7.82
N HIS A 73 -8.27 11.43 7.17
CA HIS A 73 -8.86 10.13 7.45
C HIS A 73 -8.08 8.96 6.88
N LEU A 74 -7.05 9.23 6.07
CA LEU A 74 -6.19 8.19 5.49
C LEU A 74 -4.78 8.23 6.04
N CYS A 75 -4.52 9.00 7.08
CA CYS A 75 -3.15 9.15 7.59
C CYS A 75 -2.56 7.86 8.16
N HIS A 76 -3.41 6.89 8.51
CA HIS A 76 -2.93 5.61 9.05
C HIS A 76 -3.00 4.47 8.03
N LEU A 77 -3.41 4.74 6.81
CA LEU A 77 -3.49 3.70 5.79
C LEU A 77 -2.10 3.20 5.43
N PRO A 78 -1.81 1.89 5.57
CA PRO A 78 -0.50 1.38 5.20
C PRO A 78 -0.25 1.51 3.70
N ILE A 79 0.92 2.02 3.33
CA ILE A 79 1.36 2.10 1.95
C ILE A 79 2.72 1.44 1.88
N LEU A 80 2.80 0.35 1.13
CA LEU A 80 4.04 -0.40 0.93
C LEU A 80 4.51 -0.13 -0.50
N ALA A 81 5.64 0.54 -0.64
CA ALA A 81 6.18 0.84 -1.96
C ALA A 81 6.95 -0.37 -2.49
N VAL A 82 6.82 -0.64 -3.77
CA VAL A 82 7.55 -1.71 -4.44
C VAL A 82 8.35 -1.06 -5.55
N THR A 83 9.66 -1.26 -5.58
CA THR A 83 10.53 -0.57 -6.51
C THR A 83 11.73 -1.42 -6.90
N ALA A 84 12.22 -1.22 -8.13
CA ALA A 84 13.45 -1.83 -8.58
C ALA A 84 14.68 -1.01 -8.18
N HIS A 85 14.48 0.21 -7.65
CA HIS A 85 15.58 1.10 -7.31
C HIS A 85 15.93 0.96 -5.83
N ALA A 86 17.14 0.45 -5.58
CA ALA A 86 17.59 0.09 -4.24
C ALA A 86 18.59 1.08 -3.64
N MET A 87 18.68 2.29 -4.16
CA MET A 87 19.60 3.31 -3.62
C MET A 87 19.06 3.89 -2.31
N ILE A 88 19.95 4.28 -1.42
CA ILE A 88 19.56 4.88 -0.15
C ILE A 88 18.70 6.12 -0.37
N THR A 89 19.06 6.95 -1.35
CA THR A 89 18.28 8.15 -1.66
C THR A 89 16.88 7.81 -2.12
N ASP A 90 16.72 6.70 -2.84
CA ASP A 90 15.39 6.26 -3.27
C ASP A 90 14.55 5.80 -2.08
N HIS A 91 15.18 5.09 -1.14
CA HIS A 91 14.51 4.67 0.07
C HIS A 91 14.04 5.89 0.88
N GLN A 92 14.89 6.92 1.00
CA GLN A 92 14.54 8.14 1.71
C GLN A 92 13.36 8.84 1.05
N ARG A 93 13.35 8.92 -0.28
CA ARG A 93 12.25 9.52 -1.03
C ARG A 93 10.93 8.79 -0.76
N VAL A 94 10.98 7.48 -0.74
CA VAL A 94 9.81 6.64 -0.50
C VAL A 94 9.22 6.90 0.88
N ILE A 95 10.06 6.91 1.89
CA ILE A 95 9.61 7.15 3.27
C ILE A 95 9.11 8.59 3.43
N GLN A 96 9.80 9.55 2.86
CA GLN A 96 9.39 10.95 2.94
C GLN A 96 8.06 11.21 2.23
N ALA A 97 7.74 10.43 1.21
CA ALA A 97 6.46 10.55 0.52
C ALA A 97 5.30 10.00 1.36
N GLY A 98 5.59 9.30 2.43
CA GLY A 98 4.58 8.80 3.34
C GLY A 98 4.38 7.30 3.32
N CYS A 99 5.23 6.55 2.60
CA CYS A 99 5.14 5.09 2.59
C CYS A 99 5.65 4.51 3.90
N ASN A 100 5.04 3.40 4.32
CA ASN A 100 5.42 2.74 5.57
C ASN A 100 6.64 1.85 5.42
N ALA A 101 6.84 1.31 4.22
CA ALA A 101 7.97 0.43 3.95
C ALA A 101 8.28 0.43 2.47
N CYS A 102 9.48 -0.03 2.14
CA CYS A 102 9.94 -0.12 0.76
C CYS A 102 10.36 -1.56 0.51
N ILE A 103 9.78 -2.19 -0.50
CA ILE A 103 10.09 -3.55 -0.88
C ILE A 103 10.75 -3.51 -2.23
N TRP A 104 11.93 -4.11 -2.34
CA TRP A 104 12.69 -4.07 -3.58
C TRP A 104 12.36 -5.27 -4.46
N LYS A 105 12.29 -5.03 -5.76
CA LYS A 105 12.10 -6.09 -6.74
C LYS A 105 13.42 -6.84 -6.96
N PRO A 106 13.37 -8.14 -7.21
CA PRO A 106 12.17 -8.98 -7.27
C PRO A 106 11.54 -9.18 -5.90
N VAL A 107 10.22 -9.23 -5.85
CA VAL A 107 9.51 -9.27 -4.58
C VAL A 107 9.79 -10.56 -3.83
N ASP A 108 10.23 -10.44 -2.60
CA ASP A 108 10.35 -11.55 -1.67
C ASP A 108 8.98 -11.68 -0.98
N PHE A 109 8.21 -12.67 -1.36
CA PHE A 109 6.84 -12.81 -0.87
C PHE A 109 6.76 -13.11 0.62
N LYS A 110 7.77 -13.76 1.17
CA LYS A 110 7.83 -13.98 2.61
C LYS A 110 7.97 -12.66 3.35
N LEU A 111 8.83 -11.79 2.86
CA LEU A 111 9.05 -10.48 3.43
C LEU A 111 7.80 -9.60 3.25
N LEU A 112 7.16 -9.68 2.09
CA LEU A 112 5.93 -8.96 1.83
C LEU A 112 4.84 -9.37 2.83
N ARG A 113 4.72 -10.67 3.10
CA ARG A 113 3.76 -11.16 4.08
C ARG A 113 4.03 -10.58 5.46
N GLN A 114 5.29 -10.52 5.86
CA GLN A 114 5.68 -9.96 7.15
C GLN A 114 5.31 -8.48 7.24
N HIS A 115 5.56 -7.73 6.16
CA HIS A 115 5.20 -6.31 6.15
C HIS A 115 3.70 -6.10 6.20
N LEU A 116 2.93 -6.88 5.45
CA LEU A 116 1.48 -6.77 5.47
C LEU A 116 0.92 -7.08 6.86
N ASP A 117 1.38 -8.16 7.47
CA ASP A 117 0.92 -8.50 8.82
C ASP A 117 1.22 -7.38 9.81
N ARG A 118 2.43 -6.85 9.75
CA ARG A 118 2.88 -5.82 10.68
C ARG A 118 2.06 -4.53 10.53
N TRP A 119 1.95 -4.05 9.31
CA TRP A 119 1.35 -2.73 9.08
C TRP A 119 -0.17 -2.77 9.16
N LEU A 120 -0.80 -3.88 8.78
CA LEU A 120 -2.24 -4.03 8.95
C LEU A 120 -2.61 -4.06 10.43
N ARG A 121 -1.82 -4.75 11.27
CA ARG A 121 -2.06 -4.74 12.71
C ARG A 121 -1.86 -3.36 13.32
N PHE A 122 -0.84 -2.65 12.85
CA PHE A 122 -0.55 -1.31 13.33
C PHE A 122 -1.73 -0.39 13.02
N ALA A 123 -2.25 -0.42 11.80
CA ALA A 123 -3.37 0.40 11.39
C ALA A 123 -4.64 0.06 12.17
N GLU A 124 -4.89 -1.21 12.40
CA GLU A 124 -6.05 -1.64 13.17
C GLU A 124 -6.02 -1.10 14.59
N LYS A 125 -4.85 -1.09 15.21
CA LYS A 125 -4.71 -0.55 16.55
C LYS A 125 -5.00 0.93 16.61
N LEU A 126 -4.59 1.66 15.56
CA LEU A 126 -4.81 3.10 15.53
C LEU A 126 -6.25 3.47 15.21
N GLU A 127 -6.91 2.64 14.42
CA GLU A 127 -8.28 2.90 14.01
C GLU A 127 -9.31 2.49 15.04
N LYS A 128 -8.94 1.58 15.93
CA LYS A 128 -9.89 1.18 16.95
C LYS A 128 -10.21 2.38 17.83
N PRO A 129 -11.49 2.70 17.94
CA PRO A 129 -11.85 3.76 18.85
C PRO A 129 -11.35 3.32 20.19
N HIS A 130 -10.61 4.15 20.80
CA HIS A 130 -10.15 3.89 22.12
C HIS A 130 -11.27 4.23 23.01
N ILE A 131 -12.04 3.30 23.11
CA ILE A 131 -13.04 3.36 24.00
C ILE A 131 -12.58 3.59 25.31
N ALA A 132 -11.62 3.34 25.58
CA ALA A 132 -11.23 3.58 26.86
C ALA A 132 -11.20 4.91 27.26
N PRO A 133 -11.30 4.92 27.59
CA PRO A 133 -11.31 5.50 28.25
C PRO A 133 -11.49 6.43 28.53
N VAL A 134 -11.69 6.35 28.64
CA VAL A 134 -11.74 7.01 28.74
C VAL A 134 -11.57 7.71 29.46
N ARG A 135 -11.40 7.84 29.83
CA ARG A 135 -11.25 8.26 30.35
C ARG A 135 -11.39 8.89 30.72
N GLY A 136 -11.51 8.89 30.93
CA GLY A 136 -11.90 9.25 31.35
C GLY A 136 -12.05 9.48 31.39
#